data_b058683324a8ceaa74181603d8a9b45b
#
_entry.id   b058683324a8ceaa74181603d8a9b45b
#
_cell.length_a   1.000
_cell.length_b   1.000
_cell.length_c   1.000
_cell.angle_alpha   90.00
_cell.angle_beta   90.00
_cell.angle_gamma   90.00
#
_symmetry.space_group_name_H-M   'P 1'
#
loop_
_entity.id
_entity.type
_entity.pdbx_description
1 polymer ?
#
loop_
_entity_poly.entity_id
_entity_poly.type
_entity_poly.pdbx_seq_one_letter_code
_entity_poly.pdbx_strand_id
1 'polypeptide(L)'
;MNESEMVFHGFSKKKIWIRPLVILADNDKGFRDYLEKRLSECFVVRSFDDGQEALEVICEEYPDLVICDIMLKGMSGEELSSKLKTSRDTSFIPVILMGAHIDVKRREKRCSSQADLFVCKPFNLEDLKVEISILINNSRFLRKTFLQKVFGEDFLTKPMERAQQDANLAFLNEVKLYIMENMDKEDLTVDDIASRMCMSRTTFYNKWKLLTGEAPKYLISRIRMEKARELLESGKFSVTMVAEMVGMRNMKNFRGRYKEYFGKTPKEFMKKV
;
A
#
# COMPACT_ATOMS: atom_id res chain seq x y z
N MET A 1 11.55 -0.75 36.81
CA MET A 1 10.67 -0.45 35.64
C MET A 1 11.49 -0.80 34.41
N ASN A 2 11.12 -1.87 33.73
CA ASN A 2 11.92 -2.46 32.64
C ASN A 2 11.83 -1.62 31.38
N GLU A 3 12.98 -1.31 30.79
CA GLU A 3 13.12 -0.59 29.51
C GLU A 3 12.39 -1.24 28.32
N SER A 4 11.93 -2.47 28.46
CA SER A 4 11.17 -3.22 27.45
C SER A 4 9.71 -2.78 27.27
N GLU A 5 9.13 -2.01 28.20
CA GLU A 5 7.73 -1.55 28.10
C GLU A 5 7.57 -0.21 27.35
N MET A 6 8.68 0.50 27.09
CA MET A 6 8.62 1.85 26.50
C MET A 6 8.49 1.88 24.96
N VAL A 7 8.67 0.74 24.28
CA VAL A 7 8.73 0.70 22.81
C VAL A 7 7.35 0.58 22.14
N PHE A 8 6.33 0.09 22.85
CA PHE A 8 4.99 -0.14 22.26
C PHE A 8 3.93 0.93 22.55
N HIS A 9 4.21 1.92 23.39
CA HIS A 9 3.22 2.98 23.73
C HIS A 9 3.03 4.03 22.62
N GLY A 10 3.83 4.00 21.54
CA GLY A 10 3.68 4.90 20.38
C GLY A 10 2.69 4.39 19.30
N PHE A 11 2.33 3.13 19.30
CA PHE A 11 1.27 2.61 18.44
C PHE A 11 -0.07 2.81 19.15
N SER A 12 -0.58 4.03 19.09
CA SER A 12 -1.96 4.33 19.50
C SER A 12 -2.89 3.26 18.92
N LYS A 13 -3.72 2.64 19.79
CA LYS A 13 -4.78 1.68 19.43
C LYS A 13 -5.89 2.27 18.55
N LYS A 14 -5.70 3.44 17.96
CA LYS A 14 -6.50 3.87 16.81
C LYS A 14 -6.11 2.99 15.64
N LYS A 15 -6.94 1.99 15.36
CA LYS A 15 -6.96 1.21 14.14
C LYS A 15 -7.03 2.23 12.99
N ILE A 16 -5.86 2.64 12.48
CA ILE A 16 -5.79 3.45 11.26
C ILE A 16 -6.22 2.46 10.18
N TRP A 17 -7.46 2.58 9.75
CA TRP A 17 -7.99 1.85 8.62
C TRP A 17 -7.29 2.41 7.39
N ILE A 18 -6.15 1.84 7.03
CA ILE A 18 -5.54 2.13 5.75
C ILE A 18 -6.44 1.48 4.72
N ARG A 19 -7.13 2.34 3.97
CA ARG A 19 -8.00 1.89 2.88
C ARG A 19 -7.15 1.12 1.88
N PRO A 20 -7.64 -0.02 1.36
CA PRO A 20 -6.93 -0.76 0.34
C PRO A 20 -6.64 0.11 -0.88
N LEU A 21 -5.47 -0.08 -1.50
CA LEU A 21 -5.10 0.58 -2.74
C LEU A 21 -5.67 -0.19 -3.93
N VAL A 22 -6.46 0.48 -4.75
CA VAL A 22 -7.05 -0.03 -5.98
C VAL A 22 -6.50 0.76 -7.16
N ILE A 23 -5.95 0.08 -8.16
CA ILE A 23 -5.60 0.69 -9.45
C ILE A 23 -6.80 0.53 -10.38
N LEU A 24 -7.21 1.63 -11.00
CA LEU A 24 -8.29 1.68 -11.99
C LEU A 24 -7.70 2.10 -13.34
N ALA A 25 -7.83 1.26 -14.37
CA ALA A 25 -7.40 1.58 -15.72
C ALA A 25 -8.61 1.52 -16.67
N ASP A 26 -8.95 2.65 -17.28
CA ASP A 26 -10.06 2.77 -18.23
C ASP A 26 -9.77 3.96 -19.17
N ASN A 27 -9.97 3.81 -20.49
CA ASN A 27 -9.71 4.87 -21.45
C ASN A 27 -10.86 5.91 -21.53
N ASP A 28 -12.07 5.57 -21.06
CA ASP A 28 -13.18 6.52 -20.94
C ASP A 28 -12.98 7.42 -19.72
N LYS A 29 -12.57 8.65 -19.95
CA LYS A 29 -12.30 9.62 -18.89
C LYS A 29 -13.53 9.87 -18.01
N GLY A 30 -14.71 10.00 -18.60
CA GLY A 30 -15.96 10.29 -17.85
C GLY A 30 -16.33 9.16 -16.90
N PHE A 31 -16.23 7.93 -17.42
CA PHE A 31 -16.48 6.72 -16.63
C PHE A 31 -15.40 6.52 -15.55
N ARG A 32 -14.13 6.73 -15.89
CA ARG A 32 -13.01 6.64 -14.96
C ARG A 32 -13.15 7.62 -13.79
N ASP A 33 -13.39 8.91 -14.08
CA ASP A 33 -13.57 9.96 -13.07
C ASP A 33 -14.78 9.64 -12.16
N TYR A 34 -15.89 9.15 -12.73
CA TYR A 34 -17.06 8.72 -11.97
C TYR A 34 -16.72 7.55 -11.02
N LEU A 35 -16.09 6.51 -11.55
CA LEU A 35 -15.80 5.31 -10.78
C LEU A 35 -14.75 5.57 -9.69
N GLU A 36 -13.70 6.34 -10.01
CA GLU A 36 -12.69 6.79 -9.05
C GLU A 36 -13.34 7.53 -7.88
N LYS A 37 -14.20 8.52 -8.15
CA LYS A 37 -14.90 9.28 -7.13
C LYS A 37 -15.73 8.39 -6.20
N ARG A 38 -16.46 7.44 -6.77
CA ARG A 38 -17.36 6.55 -6.01
C ARG A 38 -16.62 5.48 -5.22
N LEU A 39 -15.53 4.94 -5.75
CA LEU A 39 -14.69 3.96 -5.06
C LEU A 39 -13.81 4.62 -3.98
N SER A 40 -13.45 5.90 -4.13
CA SER A 40 -12.68 6.64 -3.14
C SER A 40 -13.39 6.84 -1.79
N GLU A 41 -14.68 6.53 -1.71
CA GLU A 41 -15.41 6.47 -0.44
C GLU A 41 -14.87 5.34 0.46
N CYS A 42 -14.44 4.21 -0.14
CA CYS A 42 -14.02 3.00 0.57
C CYS A 42 -12.54 2.65 0.38
N PHE A 43 -11.94 3.03 -0.73
CA PHE A 43 -10.60 2.64 -1.16
C PHE A 43 -9.72 3.86 -1.42
N VAL A 44 -8.40 3.67 -1.46
CA VAL A 44 -7.48 4.62 -2.11
C VAL A 44 -7.44 4.23 -3.58
N VAL A 45 -7.85 5.12 -4.48
CA VAL A 45 -7.90 4.82 -5.91
C VAL A 45 -6.85 5.64 -6.65
N ARG A 46 -6.14 5.01 -7.57
CA ARG A 46 -5.31 5.67 -8.59
C ARG A 46 -5.78 5.25 -9.96
N SER A 47 -5.98 6.20 -10.85
CA SER A 47 -6.57 5.94 -12.15
C SER A 47 -5.61 6.26 -13.30
N PHE A 48 -5.71 5.46 -14.38
CA PHE A 48 -4.86 5.52 -15.57
C PHE A 48 -5.71 5.33 -16.82
N ASP A 49 -5.28 5.90 -17.96
CA ASP A 49 -5.93 5.65 -19.25
C ASP A 49 -5.08 4.78 -20.19
N ASP A 50 -3.88 4.42 -19.76
CA ASP A 50 -2.93 3.59 -20.48
C ASP A 50 -2.55 2.35 -19.66
N GLY A 51 -2.57 1.18 -20.31
CA GLY A 51 -2.26 -0.09 -19.65
C GLY A 51 -0.78 -0.26 -19.32
N GLN A 52 0.13 0.35 -20.09
CA GLN A 52 1.57 0.28 -19.83
C GLN A 52 1.94 1.15 -18.61
N GLU A 53 1.40 2.37 -18.53
CA GLU A 53 1.59 3.25 -17.37
C GLU A 53 1.02 2.61 -16.10
N ALA A 54 -0.17 1.99 -16.21
CA ALA A 54 -0.76 1.26 -15.10
C ALA A 54 0.13 0.10 -14.63
N LEU A 55 0.73 -0.67 -15.55
CA LEU A 55 1.63 -1.79 -15.22
C LEU A 55 2.86 -1.31 -14.43
N GLU A 56 3.48 -0.22 -14.86
CA GLU A 56 4.66 0.35 -14.18
C GLU A 56 4.33 0.70 -12.73
N VAL A 57 3.22 1.40 -12.51
CA VAL A 57 2.79 1.76 -11.16
C VAL A 57 2.37 0.54 -10.34
N ILE A 58 1.72 -0.47 -10.94
CA ILE A 58 1.37 -1.72 -10.25
C ILE A 58 2.62 -2.43 -9.75
N CYS A 59 3.68 -2.49 -10.56
CA CYS A 59 4.95 -3.12 -10.20
C CYS A 59 5.70 -2.34 -9.10
N GLU A 60 5.50 -1.04 -8.99
CA GLU A 60 6.11 -0.21 -7.96
C GLU A 60 5.31 -0.21 -6.64
N GLU A 61 3.98 -0.15 -6.72
CA GLU A 61 3.12 0.11 -5.57
C GLU A 61 2.47 -1.15 -4.98
N TYR A 62 2.44 -2.25 -5.72
CA TYR A 62 1.80 -3.51 -5.30
C TYR A 62 0.39 -3.30 -4.73
N PRO A 63 -0.60 -2.84 -5.54
CA PRO A 63 -1.94 -2.55 -5.06
C PRO A 63 -2.63 -3.78 -4.46
N ASP A 64 -3.69 -3.55 -3.71
CA ASP A 64 -4.50 -4.62 -3.16
C ASP A 64 -5.42 -5.25 -4.21
N LEU A 65 -5.74 -4.50 -5.31
CA LEU A 65 -6.55 -4.97 -6.44
C LEU A 65 -6.36 -4.07 -7.66
N VAL A 66 -6.49 -4.65 -8.85
CA VAL A 66 -6.50 -3.93 -10.13
C VAL A 66 -7.87 -4.09 -10.78
N ILE A 67 -8.44 -3.00 -11.27
CA ILE A 67 -9.63 -2.97 -12.13
C ILE A 67 -9.20 -2.39 -13.46
N CYS A 68 -9.39 -3.11 -14.56
CA CYS A 68 -9.02 -2.59 -15.87
C CYS A 68 -10.09 -2.89 -16.93
N ASP A 69 -10.29 -1.94 -17.84
CA ASP A 69 -11.09 -2.16 -19.03
C ASP A 69 -10.32 -3.07 -20.00
N ILE A 70 -11.06 -3.91 -20.73
CA ILE A 70 -10.48 -4.77 -21.78
C ILE A 70 -9.81 -3.91 -22.85
N MET A 71 -10.43 -2.77 -23.19
CA MET A 71 -9.99 -1.87 -24.25
C MET A 71 -9.21 -0.70 -23.66
N LEU A 72 -7.93 -0.87 -23.39
CA LEU A 72 -7.03 0.19 -22.95
C LEU A 72 -6.11 0.65 -24.08
N LYS A 73 -5.53 1.84 -23.92
CA LYS A 73 -4.44 2.33 -24.76
C LYS A 73 -3.12 1.64 -24.37
N GLY A 74 -2.18 1.65 -25.29
CA GLY A 74 -0.83 1.09 -25.08
C GLY A 74 -0.86 -0.43 -24.93
N MET A 75 -1.44 -0.93 -23.86
CA MET A 75 -1.57 -2.35 -23.55
C MET A 75 -3.02 -2.68 -23.19
N SER A 76 -3.60 -3.72 -23.78
CA SER A 76 -4.96 -4.16 -23.47
C SER A 76 -5.07 -4.66 -22.02
N GLY A 77 -6.30 -4.57 -21.43
CA GLY A 77 -6.53 -5.11 -20.10
C GLY A 77 -6.30 -6.63 -19.99
N GLU A 78 -6.56 -7.37 -21.07
CA GLU A 78 -6.27 -8.82 -21.12
C GLU A 78 -4.77 -9.08 -21.04
N GLU A 79 -3.94 -8.30 -21.78
CA GLU A 79 -2.49 -8.40 -21.75
C GLU A 79 -1.93 -7.95 -20.39
N LEU A 80 -2.45 -6.87 -19.82
CA LEU A 80 -2.10 -6.39 -18.49
C LEU A 80 -2.36 -7.48 -17.44
N SER A 81 -3.56 -8.06 -17.45
CA SER A 81 -3.94 -9.15 -16.54
C SER A 81 -3.00 -10.36 -16.69
N SER A 82 -2.76 -10.80 -17.93
CA SER A 82 -1.85 -11.92 -18.22
C SER A 82 -0.44 -11.66 -17.70
N LYS A 83 0.12 -10.48 -17.94
CA LYS A 83 1.46 -10.11 -17.43
C LYS A 83 1.51 -10.13 -15.90
N LEU A 84 0.49 -9.58 -15.24
CA LEU A 84 0.41 -9.58 -13.79
C LEU A 84 0.33 -10.99 -13.21
N LYS A 85 -0.47 -11.87 -13.83
CA LYS A 85 -0.71 -13.24 -13.35
C LYS A 85 0.44 -14.21 -13.63
N THR A 86 1.22 -13.97 -14.65
CA THR A 86 2.41 -14.78 -14.99
C THR A 86 3.67 -14.36 -14.23
N SER A 87 3.73 -13.14 -13.73
CA SER A 87 4.84 -12.65 -12.91
C SER A 87 4.75 -13.18 -11.49
N ARG A 88 5.86 -13.71 -10.96
CA ARG A 88 5.95 -14.18 -9.56
C ARG A 88 5.65 -13.08 -8.54
N ASP A 89 6.00 -11.83 -8.88
CA ASP A 89 5.93 -10.70 -7.96
C ASP A 89 4.53 -10.06 -7.89
N THR A 90 3.69 -10.28 -8.91
CA THR A 90 2.37 -9.63 -9.02
C THR A 90 1.19 -10.62 -9.15
N SER A 91 1.46 -11.93 -9.35
CA SER A 91 0.42 -12.95 -9.59
C SER A 91 -0.63 -13.06 -8.47
N PHE A 92 -0.29 -12.65 -7.25
CA PHE A 92 -1.20 -12.64 -6.10
C PHE A 92 -2.15 -11.44 -6.08
N ILE A 93 -1.92 -10.41 -6.91
CA ILE A 93 -2.79 -9.23 -7.00
C ILE A 93 -4.05 -9.62 -7.76
N PRO A 94 -5.25 -9.49 -7.15
CA PRO A 94 -6.50 -9.79 -7.85
C PRO A 94 -6.75 -8.76 -8.95
N VAL A 95 -7.26 -9.26 -10.08
CA VAL A 95 -7.56 -8.46 -11.28
C VAL A 95 -9.02 -8.62 -11.65
N ILE A 96 -9.73 -7.50 -11.77
CA ILE A 96 -11.08 -7.41 -12.35
C ILE A 96 -10.95 -6.83 -13.76
N LEU A 97 -11.41 -7.58 -14.76
CA LEU A 97 -11.56 -7.07 -16.11
C LEU A 97 -13.00 -6.56 -16.33
N MET A 98 -13.11 -5.36 -16.88
CA MET A 98 -14.40 -4.77 -17.26
C MET A 98 -14.55 -4.71 -18.78
N GLY A 99 -15.77 -4.92 -19.29
CA GLY A 99 -16.01 -4.77 -20.73
C GLY A 99 -17.49 -4.78 -21.11
N ALA A 100 -17.81 -4.23 -22.30
CA ALA A 100 -19.15 -4.31 -22.86
C ALA A 100 -19.35 -5.66 -23.53
N HIS A 101 -20.43 -6.33 -23.25
CA HIS A 101 -20.94 -7.58 -23.85
C HIS A 101 -19.91 -8.74 -24.02
N ILE A 102 -20.25 -9.86 -23.41
CA ILE A 102 -19.46 -11.08 -23.48
C ILE A 102 -19.86 -11.87 -24.73
N ASP A 103 -19.11 -11.71 -25.80
CA ASP A 103 -19.20 -12.62 -26.93
C ASP A 103 -18.78 -14.03 -26.50
N VAL A 104 -19.64 -15.02 -26.70
CA VAL A 104 -19.39 -16.44 -26.33
C VAL A 104 -18.08 -16.96 -26.95
N LYS A 105 -17.66 -16.44 -28.10
CA LYS A 105 -16.39 -16.74 -28.78
C LYS A 105 -15.15 -16.21 -28.03
N ARG A 106 -15.31 -15.29 -27.11
CA ARG A 106 -14.20 -14.77 -26.26
C ARG A 106 -14.01 -15.54 -24.96
N ARG A 107 -14.80 -16.60 -24.70
CA ARG A 107 -14.58 -17.45 -23.50
C ARG A 107 -13.20 -18.08 -23.47
N GLU A 108 -12.66 -18.48 -24.62
CA GLU A 108 -11.31 -19.05 -24.74
C GLU A 108 -10.22 -18.01 -24.41
N LYS A 109 -10.39 -16.75 -24.84
CA LYS A 109 -9.48 -15.65 -24.49
C LYS A 109 -9.55 -15.25 -23.01
N ARG A 110 -10.66 -15.48 -22.32
CA ARG A 110 -10.78 -15.28 -20.87
C ARG A 110 -9.89 -16.24 -20.09
N CYS A 111 -9.74 -17.48 -20.54
CA CYS A 111 -8.83 -18.42 -19.92
C CYS A 111 -7.37 -17.98 -20.06
N SER A 112 -7.03 -17.21 -21.11
CA SER A 112 -5.67 -16.72 -21.33
C SER A 112 -5.33 -15.48 -20.51
N SER A 113 -6.33 -14.62 -20.15
CA SER A 113 -6.09 -13.42 -19.34
C SER A 113 -5.86 -13.71 -17.86
N GLN A 114 -6.29 -14.88 -17.37
CA GLN A 114 -6.18 -15.32 -15.98
C GLN A 114 -6.75 -14.32 -14.95
N ALA A 115 -7.66 -13.42 -15.37
CA ALA A 115 -8.32 -12.50 -14.45
C ALA A 115 -9.18 -13.22 -13.42
N ASP A 116 -9.25 -12.69 -12.19
CA ASP A 116 -10.01 -13.30 -11.09
C ASP A 116 -11.51 -13.06 -11.24
N LEU A 117 -11.91 -11.95 -11.87
CA LEU A 117 -13.31 -11.61 -12.11
C LEU A 117 -13.48 -10.83 -13.43
N PHE A 118 -14.62 -11.11 -14.10
CA PHE A 118 -15.08 -10.32 -15.25
C PHE A 118 -16.38 -9.62 -14.91
N VAL A 119 -16.43 -8.31 -15.14
CA VAL A 119 -17.61 -7.48 -14.91
C VAL A 119 -18.09 -6.91 -16.25
N CYS A 120 -19.34 -7.18 -16.58
CA CYS A 120 -19.95 -6.63 -17.80
C CYS A 120 -20.52 -5.25 -17.53
N LYS A 121 -20.18 -4.28 -18.38
CA LYS A 121 -20.84 -2.98 -18.42
C LYS A 121 -22.19 -3.09 -19.17
N PRO A 122 -23.30 -2.53 -18.63
CA PRO A 122 -23.42 -1.82 -17.36
C PRO A 122 -23.52 -2.74 -16.14
N PHE A 123 -23.06 -2.30 -14.99
CA PHE A 123 -23.09 -3.04 -13.73
C PHE A 123 -23.61 -2.17 -12.56
N ASN A 124 -24.00 -2.82 -11.48
CA ASN A 124 -24.33 -2.15 -10.23
C ASN A 124 -23.05 -1.81 -9.46
N LEU A 125 -22.90 -0.56 -9.02
CA LEU A 125 -21.72 -0.11 -8.31
C LEU A 125 -21.57 -0.75 -6.93
N GLU A 126 -22.67 -0.96 -6.21
CA GLU A 126 -22.61 -1.57 -4.87
C GLU A 126 -22.20 -3.04 -4.97
N ASP A 127 -22.67 -3.76 -5.99
CA ASP A 127 -22.23 -5.13 -6.28
C ASP A 127 -20.70 -5.16 -6.57
N LEU A 128 -20.22 -4.21 -7.38
CA LEU A 128 -18.77 -4.09 -7.65
C LEU A 128 -17.97 -3.82 -6.38
N LYS A 129 -18.42 -2.95 -5.47
CA LYS A 129 -17.75 -2.70 -4.19
C LYS A 129 -17.67 -3.96 -3.32
N VAL A 130 -18.73 -4.78 -3.32
CA VAL A 130 -18.77 -6.07 -2.62
C VAL A 130 -17.74 -7.04 -3.23
N GLU A 131 -17.73 -7.19 -4.55
CA GLU A 131 -16.79 -8.06 -5.26
C GLU A 131 -15.32 -7.66 -5.02
N ILE A 132 -15.02 -6.36 -5.09
CA ILE A 132 -13.69 -5.82 -4.75
C ILE A 132 -13.30 -6.26 -3.33
N SER A 133 -14.18 -6.09 -2.37
CA SER A 133 -13.92 -6.43 -0.97
C SER A 133 -13.70 -7.94 -0.77
N ILE A 134 -14.48 -8.77 -1.46
CA ILE A 134 -14.33 -10.25 -1.44
C ILE A 134 -12.98 -10.65 -2.01
N LEU A 135 -12.60 -10.14 -3.19
CA LEU A 135 -11.34 -10.47 -3.84
C LEU A 135 -10.13 -10.05 -3.02
N ILE A 136 -10.14 -8.85 -2.45
CA ILE A 136 -9.08 -8.37 -1.55
C ILE A 136 -8.95 -9.29 -0.34
N ASN A 137 -10.06 -9.64 0.31
CA ASN A 137 -10.05 -10.50 1.49
C ASN A 137 -9.58 -11.92 1.17
N ASN A 138 -10.03 -12.51 0.05
CA ASN A 138 -9.60 -13.81 -0.42
C ASN A 138 -8.10 -13.84 -0.73
N SER A 139 -7.59 -12.84 -1.45
CA SER A 139 -6.16 -12.71 -1.73
C SER A 139 -5.34 -12.61 -0.44
N ARG A 140 -5.78 -11.81 0.52
CA ARG A 140 -5.14 -11.67 1.84
C ARG A 140 -5.18 -12.99 2.61
N PHE A 141 -6.30 -13.70 2.59
CA PHE A 141 -6.46 -15.00 3.24
C PHE A 141 -5.54 -16.07 2.63
N LEU A 142 -5.54 -16.21 1.30
CA LEU A 142 -4.67 -17.17 0.60
C LEU A 142 -3.19 -16.88 0.88
N ARG A 143 -2.79 -15.61 0.85
CA ARG A 143 -1.43 -15.19 1.17
C ARG A 143 -1.06 -15.53 2.62
N LYS A 144 -1.96 -15.27 3.57
CA LYS A 144 -1.81 -15.65 4.97
C LYS A 144 -1.63 -17.17 5.12
N THR A 145 -2.49 -17.97 4.46
CA THR A 145 -2.45 -19.44 4.50
C THR A 145 -1.18 -20.00 3.85
N PHE A 146 -0.75 -19.40 2.73
CA PHE A 146 0.51 -19.78 2.07
C PHE A 146 1.71 -19.53 3.00
N LEU A 147 1.76 -18.38 3.63
CA LEU A 147 2.82 -18.04 4.58
C LEU A 147 2.80 -18.97 5.81
N GLN A 148 1.62 -19.36 6.30
CA GLN A 148 1.48 -20.37 7.35
C GLN A 148 2.04 -21.73 6.92
N LYS A 149 1.77 -22.16 5.68
CA LYS A 149 2.29 -23.44 5.15
C LYS A 149 3.81 -23.42 4.93
N VAL A 150 4.35 -22.31 4.47
CA VAL A 150 5.80 -22.16 4.16
C VAL A 150 6.63 -21.97 5.43
N PHE A 151 6.11 -21.22 6.40
CA PHE A 151 6.81 -20.88 7.64
C PHE A 151 6.28 -21.62 8.89
N GLY A 152 5.30 -22.55 8.70
CA GLY A 152 4.66 -23.34 9.76
C GLY A 152 3.36 -22.69 10.28
N GLU A 153 2.44 -23.54 10.77
CA GLU A 153 1.13 -23.10 11.32
C GLU A 153 1.29 -22.16 12.52
N ASP A 154 2.40 -22.25 13.21
CA ASP A 154 2.72 -21.46 14.40
C ASP A 154 3.08 -20.01 14.07
N PHE A 155 3.33 -19.68 12.79
CA PHE A 155 3.74 -18.34 12.38
C PHE A 155 2.66 -17.26 12.63
N LEU A 156 1.38 -17.63 12.70
CA LEU A 156 0.26 -16.68 12.84
C LEU A 156 -0.79 -17.04 13.90
N THR A 157 -0.79 -18.25 14.47
CA THR A 157 -1.92 -18.74 15.28
C THR A 157 -1.59 -19.15 16.72
N LYS A 158 -0.34 -19.45 17.02
CA LYS A 158 0.11 -19.61 18.42
C LYS A 158 0.69 -18.28 18.92
N PRO A 159 0.64 -18.01 20.24
CA PRO A 159 1.53 -17.02 20.81
C PRO A 159 2.93 -17.45 20.36
N MET A 160 3.50 -16.69 19.40
CA MET A 160 4.81 -16.96 18.83
C MET A 160 5.74 -17.22 20.00
N GLU A 161 6.50 -18.31 19.94
CA GLU A 161 7.60 -18.56 20.90
C GLU A 161 8.38 -17.25 21.04
N ARG A 162 8.73 -16.88 22.26
CA ARG A 162 9.41 -15.59 22.57
C ARG A 162 10.50 -15.25 21.56
N ALA A 163 11.28 -16.26 21.13
CA ALA A 163 12.34 -16.07 20.14
C ALA A 163 11.87 -15.55 18.77
N GLN A 164 10.69 -15.98 18.28
CA GLN A 164 10.16 -15.52 17.00
C GLN A 164 9.49 -14.13 17.13
N GLN A 165 8.85 -13.86 18.26
CA GLN A 165 8.35 -12.52 18.60
C GLN A 165 9.50 -11.54 18.72
N ASP A 166 10.57 -11.93 19.40
CA ASP A 166 11.78 -11.13 19.56
C ASP A 166 12.47 -10.86 18.22
N ALA A 167 12.55 -11.85 17.32
CA ALA A 167 13.13 -11.68 15.99
C ALA A 167 12.29 -10.75 15.09
N ASN A 168 10.96 -10.83 15.16
CA ASN A 168 10.10 -9.91 14.40
C ASN A 168 10.11 -8.51 14.99
N LEU A 169 10.16 -8.40 16.30
CA LEU A 169 10.29 -7.12 16.99
C LEU A 169 11.64 -6.48 16.67
N ALA A 170 12.73 -7.27 16.69
CA ALA A 170 14.06 -6.82 16.30
C ALA A 170 14.07 -6.32 14.84
N PHE A 171 13.46 -7.06 13.92
CA PHE A 171 13.31 -6.63 12.52
C PHE A 171 12.57 -5.30 12.39
N LEU A 172 11.41 -5.14 13.05
CA LEU A 172 10.63 -3.90 13.00
C LEU A 172 11.41 -2.73 13.61
N ASN A 173 12.13 -2.96 14.70
CA ASN A 173 12.96 -1.95 15.35
C ASN A 173 14.16 -1.57 14.48
N GLU A 174 14.83 -2.52 13.85
CA GLU A 174 15.97 -2.26 12.95
C GLU A 174 15.54 -1.44 11.74
N VAL A 175 14.40 -1.77 11.13
CA VAL A 175 13.81 -0.98 10.03
C VAL A 175 13.51 0.45 10.50
N LYS A 176 12.91 0.62 11.68
CA LYS A 176 12.60 1.94 12.24
C LYS A 176 13.87 2.74 12.52
N LEU A 177 14.88 2.13 13.16
CA LEU A 177 16.15 2.77 13.44
C LEU A 177 16.85 3.22 12.16
N TYR A 178 16.93 2.37 11.15
CA TYR A 178 17.54 2.73 9.87
C TYR A 178 16.86 3.94 9.22
N ILE A 179 15.52 3.99 9.25
CA ILE A 179 14.78 5.15 8.72
C ILE A 179 15.07 6.39 9.58
N MET A 180 15.12 6.27 10.90
CA MET A 180 15.40 7.41 11.79
C MET A 180 16.81 7.97 11.60
N GLU A 181 17.81 7.11 11.38
CA GLU A 181 19.19 7.50 11.11
C GLU A 181 19.39 8.15 9.74
N ASN A 182 18.51 7.88 8.78
CA ASN A 182 18.62 8.34 7.40
C ASN A 182 17.44 9.22 6.96
N MET A 183 16.60 9.67 7.90
CA MET A 183 15.36 10.37 7.55
C MET A 183 15.58 11.76 6.94
N ASP A 184 16.73 12.37 7.17
CA ASP A 184 17.16 13.64 6.58
C ASP A 184 17.49 13.54 5.08
N LYS A 185 17.74 12.32 4.58
CA LYS A 185 17.98 12.05 3.16
C LYS A 185 16.65 12.08 2.42
N GLU A 186 16.49 13.04 1.51
CA GLU A 186 15.26 13.24 0.74
C GLU A 186 14.95 12.02 -0.16
N ASP A 187 15.97 11.37 -0.69
CA ASP A 187 15.95 10.25 -1.62
C ASP A 187 15.87 8.85 -0.98
N LEU A 188 15.70 8.76 0.35
CA LEU A 188 15.54 7.48 1.02
C LEU A 188 14.35 6.68 0.47
N THR A 189 14.62 5.47 0.01
CA THR A 189 13.65 4.59 -0.64
C THR A 189 13.38 3.31 0.16
N VAL A 190 12.34 2.57 -0.23
CA VAL A 190 12.04 1.22 0.31
C VAL A 190 13.13 0.22 -0.10
N ASP A 191 13.78 0.44 -1.24
CA ASP A 191 14.87 -0.43 -1.73
C ASP A 191 16.12 -0.32 -0.86
N ASP A 192 16.42 0.89 -0.36
CA ASP A 192 17.52 1.09 0.59
C ASP A 192 17.26 0.32 1.89
N ILE A 193 16.00 0.37 2.37
CA ILE A 193 15.61 -0.37 3.57
C ILE A 193 15.71 -1.89 3.32
N ALA A 194 15.19 -2.38 2.20
CA ALA A 194 15.25 -3.80 1.84
C ALA A 194 16.70 -4.30 1.74
N SER A 195 17.57 -3.52 1.09
CA SER A 195 19.00 -3.80 0.96
C SER A 195 19.69 -3.83 2.34
N ARG A 196 19.38 -2.90 3.22
CA ARG A 196 19.90 -2.87 4.60
C ARG A 196 19.50 -4.12 5.39
N MET A 197 18.28 -4.62 5.17
CA MET A 197 17.75 -5.85 5.78
C MET A 197 18.23 -7.12 5.08
N CYS A 198 19.14 -7.04 4.10
CA CYS A 198 19.63 -8.16 3.30
C CYS A 198 18.48 -8.93 2.60
N MET A 199 17.47 -8.21 2.14
CA MET A 199 16.27 -8.77 1.50
C MET A 199 16.07 -8.20 0.10
N SER A 200 15.45 -8.99 -0.80
CA SER A 200 14.91 -8.42 -2.03
C SER A 200 13.74 -7.48 -1.70
N ARG A 201 13.46 -6.51 -2.57
CA ARG A 201 12.30 -5.61 -2.42
C ARG A 201 11.00 -6.38 -2.14
N THR A 202 10.73 -7.43 -2.92
CA THR A 202 9.54 -8.27 -2.78
C THR A 202 9.49 -9.00 -1.45
N THR A 203 10.62 -9.57 -1.00
CA THR A 203 10.70 -10.27 0.30
C THR A 203 10.45 -9.29 1.45
N PHE A 204 11.07 -8.11 1.40
CA PHE A 204 10.86 -7.05 2.39
C PHE A 204 9.40 -6.60 2.42
N TYR A 205 8.81 -6.29 1.23
CA TYR A 205 7.43 -5.88 1.10
C TYR A 205 6.47 -6.88 1.72
N ASN A 206 6.63 -8.16 1.39
CA ASN A 206 5.78 -9.24 1.88
C ASN A 206 5.89 -9.41 3.40
N LYS A 207 7.12 -9.42 3.93
CA LYS A 207 7.38 -9.51 5.38
C LYS A 207 6.82 -8.31 6.12
N TRP A 208 7.07 -7.10 5.61
CA TRP A 208 6.55 -5.86 6.20
C TRP A 208 5.00 -5.85 6.23
N LYS A 209 4.36 -6.09 5.08
CA LYS A 209 2.89 -6.12 4.97
C LYS A 209 2.26 -7.22 5.85
N LEU A 210 2.95 -8.37 6.00
CA LEU A 210 2.52 -9.42 6.91
C LEU A 210 2.54 -8.97 8.38
N LEU A 211 3.63 -8.35 8.82
CA LEU A 211 3.82 -7.97 10.22
C LEU A 211 2.99 -6.75 10.62
N THR A 212 2.80 -5.79 9.70
CA THR A 212 2.16 -4.50 10.01
C THR A 212 0.77 -4.33 9.40
N GLY A 213 0.42 -5.14 8.40
CA GLY A 213 -0.80 -4.98 7.61
C GLY A 213 -0.72 -3.84 6.59
N GLU A 214 0.39 -3.11 6.49
CA GLU A 214 0.56 -1.90 5.69
C GLU A 214 1.58 -2.07 4.57
N ALA A 215 1.41 -1.32 3.48
CA ALA A 215 2.41 -1.26 2.42
C ALA A 215 3.64 -0.46 2.88
N PRO A 216 4.89 -0.93 2.63
CA PRO A 216 6.11 -0.23 3.03
C PRO A 216 6.25 1.18 2.47
N LYS A 217 5.65 1.48 1.35
CA LYS A 217 5.63 2.80 0.70
C LYS A 217 5.28 3.95 1.66
N TYR A 218 4.35 3.71 2.57
CA TYR A 218 3.90 4.73 3.52
C TYR A 218 4.76 4.82 4.78
N LEU A 219 5.65 3.85 4.98
CA LEU A 219 6.46 3.71 6.19
C LEU A 219 7.37 4.91 6.44
N ILE A 220 8.18 5.29 5.43
CA ILE A 220 9.12 6.41 5.54
C ILE A 220 8.35 7.70 5.82
N SER A 221 7.27 7.96 5.07
CA SER A 221 6.44 9.15 5.25
C SER A 221 5.82 9.21 6.64
N ARG A 222 5.34 8.07 7.15
CA ARG A 222 4.75 7.98 8.49
C ARG A 222 5.77 8.31 9.57
N ILE A 223 6.93 7.66 9.55
CA ILE A 223 7.97 7.89 10.55
C ILE A 223 8.44 9.35 10.52
N ARG A 224 8.61 9.92 9.33
CA ARG A 224 8.92 11.35 9.16
C ARG A 224 7.87 12.26 9.78
N MET A 225 6.57 11.96 9.55
CA MET A 225 5.47 12.77 10.10
C MET A 225 5.37 12.63 11.62
N GLU A 226 5.51 11.43 12.17
CA GLU A 226 5.53 11.21 13.63
C GLU A 226 6.69 11.96 14.28
N LYS A 227 7.89 11.89 13.69
CA LYS A 227 9.06 12.63 14.19
C LYS A 227 8.89 14.15 14.06
N ALA A 228 8.33 14.61 12.95
CA ALA A 228 8.01 16.03 12.78
C ALA A 228 7.05 16.53 13.88
N ARG A 229 6.06 15.75 14.25
CA ARG A 229 5.14 16.09 15.33
C ARG A 229 5.87 16.23 16.68
N GLU A 230 6.69 15.24 17.04
CA GLU A 230 7.48 15.28 18.27
C GLU A 230 8.36 16.55 18.34
N LEU A 231 9.04 16.88 17.23
CA LEU A 231 9.92 18.05 17.16
C LEU A 231 9.13 19.37 17.27
N LEU A 232 7.95 19.46 16.64
CA LEU A 232 7.09 20.66 16.74
C LEU A 232 6.48 20.82 18.13
N GLU A 233 6.03 19.73 18.76
CA GLU A 233 5.50 19.72 20.13
C GLU A 233 6.55 20.12 21.17
N SER A 234 7.85 19.89 20.90
CA SER A 234 8.94 20.31 21.77
C SER A 234 9.10 21.82 21.84
N GLY A 235 8.59 22.57 20.85
CA GLY A 235 8.71 24.03 20.74
C GLY A 235 10.12 24.55 20.45
N LYS A 236 11.12 23.67 20.31
CA LYS A 236 12.54 24.04 20.17
C LYS A 236 12.94 24.42 18.73
N PHE A 237 12.16 23.99 17.74
CA PHE A 237 12.53 24.10 16.33
C PHE A 237 11.46 24.82 15.52
N SER A 238 11.86 25.59 14.54
CA SER A 238 10.94 26.19 13.58
C SER A 238 10.37 25.14 12.63
N VAL A 239 9.20 25.43 12.03
CA VAL A 239 8.56 24.52 11.05
C VAL A 239 9.51 24.18 9.89
N THR A 240 10.33 25.14 9.45
CA THR A 240 11.31 24.95 8.38
C THR A 240 12.42 23.99 8.80
N MET A 241 13.01 24.23 9.98
CA MET A 241 14.03 23.33 10.54
C MET A 241 13.50 21.90 10.70
N VAL A 242 12.28 21.75 11.21
CA VAL A 242 11.67 20.41 11.35
C VAL A 242 11.50 19.73 10.00
N ALA A 243 11.03 20.45 8.97
CA ALA A 243 10.88 19.91 7.62
C ALA A 243 12.22 19.41 7.04
N GLU A 244 13.30 20.16 7.24
CA GLU A 244 14.65 19.77 6.84
C GLU A 244 15.14 18.54 7.61
N MET A 245 14.99 18.54 8.94
CA MET A 245 15.41 17.42 9.81
C MET A 245 14.72 16.10 9.47
N VAL A 246 13.51 16.14 8.94
CA VAL A 246 12.78 14.95 8.51
C VAL A 246 12.89 14.68 7.01
N GLY A 247 13.83 15.31 6.30
CA GLY A 247 14.10 15.06 4.88
C GLY A 247 12.97 15.51 3.95
N MET A 248 12.25 16.57 4.30
CA MET A 248 11.16 17.12 3.48
C MET A 248 11.40 18.61 3.19
N ARG A 249 12.36 18.91 2.31
CA ARG A 249 12.77 20.28 2.00
C ARG A 249 11.69 21.12 1.31
N ASN A 250 10.79 20.49 0.56
CA ASN A 250 9.68 21.19 -0.07
C ASN A 250 8.59 21.53 0.97
N MET A 251 8.56 22.75 1.41
CA MET A 251 7.64 23.26 2.46
C MET A 251 6.15 23.14 2.09
N LYS A 252 5.78 23.26 0.81
CA LYS A 252 4.40 23.10 0.35
C LYS A 252 3.97 21.64 0.52
N ASN A 253 4.84 20.72 0.12
CA ASN A 253 4.61 19.27 0.24
C ASN A 253 4.58 18.85 1.72
N PHE A 254 5.53 19.32 2.55
CA PHE A 254 5.55 19.05 3.99
C PHE A 254 4.24 19.48 4.68
N ARG A 255 3.80 20.73 4.48
CA ARG A 255 2.56 21.26 5.10
C ARG A 255 1.32 20.51 4.63
N GLY A 256 1.25 20.18 3.33
CA GLY A 256 0.15 19.41 2.76
C GLY A 256 0.05 18.02 3.41
N ARG A 257 1.13 17.25 3.41
CA ARG A 257 1.19 15.90 4.01
C ARG A 257 0.96 15.93 5.52
N TYR A 258 1.50 16.91 6.22
CA TYR A 258 1.30 17.04 7.67
C TYR A 258 -0.18 17.26 8.02
N LYS A 259 -0.86 18.14 7.27
CA LYS A 259 -2.29 18.39 7.43
C LYS A 259 -3.13 17.17 7.07
N GLU A 260 -2.78 16.46 6.01
CA GLU A 260 -3.43 15.21 5.61
C GLU A 260 -3.31 14.14 6.72
N TYR A 261 -2.12 14.03 7.33
CA TYR A 261 -1.81 13.03 8.35
C TYR A 261 -2.48 13.32 9.71
N PHE A 262 -2.45 14.57 10.15
CA PHE A 262 -2.89 14.96 11.51
C PHE A 262 -4.15 15.80 11.54
N GLY A 263 -4.72 16.18 10.39
CA GLY A 263 -5.90 17.05 10.30
C GLY A 263 -5.64 18.52 10.66
N LYS A 264 -4.42 18.87 11.09
CA LYS A 264 -4.00 20.21 11.52
C LYS A 264 -2.71 20.61 10.85
N THR A 265 -2.46 21.92 10.76
CA THR A 265 -1.21 22.44 10.19
C THR A 265 -0.04 22.32 11.18
N PRO A 266 1.22 22.28 10.70
CA PRO A 266 2.39 22.25 11.58
C PRO A 266 2.44 23.38 12.60
N LYS A 267 1.97 24.58 12.26
CA LYS A 267 1.92 25.74 13.18
C LYS A 267 0.94 25.54 14.34
N GLU A 268 -0.13 24.82 14.13
CA GLU A 268 -1.14 24.55 15.18
C GLU A 268 -0.64 23.54 16.22
N PHE A 269 0.39 22.76 15.90
CA PHE A 269 1.04 21.83 16.83
C PHE A 269 2.19 22.46 17.62
N MET A 270 2.74 23.59 17.15
CA MET A 270 3.78 24.27 17.91
C MET A 270 3.18 24.78 19.21
N LYS A 271 3.73 24.35 20.35
CA LYS A 271 3.42 25.00 21.63
C LYS A 271 3.85 26.45 21.51
N LYS A 272 2.94 27.38 21.77
CA LYS A 272 3.29 28.78 22.00
C LYS A 272 4.15 28.79 23.26
N VAL A 273 5.43 29.07 23.10
CA VAL A 273 6.33 29.39 24.22
C VAL A 273 5.94 30.77 24.73
#